data_74bbc466068031022205a7900175cff3
#
_entry.id   74bbc466068031022205a7900175cff3
#
_cell.length_a   1.000
_cell.length_b   1.000
_cell.length_c   1.000
_cell.angle_alpha   90.00
_cell.angle_beta   90.00
_cell.angle_gamma   90.00
#
_symmetry.space_group_name_H-M   'P 1'
#
loop_
_entity.id
_entity.type
_entity.pdbx_description
1 polymer ?
#
loop_
_entity_poly.entity_id
_entity_poly.type
_entity_poly.pdbx_seq_one_letter_code
_entity_poly.pdbx_strand_id
1 'polypeptide(L)'
;MDDPTQGKQALQRLTTAKKDAAGRSCPGFNPLAQPDATLFKSLMAGEHCLHGFTNRDIRARLTSTHLLRSCADDPKKASAKLGRCFRRLHAHGLIAKIPRTRRWRVTNYGRNVMGTTMYLRKHHFPNVYSGVVR
;
A
#
# COMPACT_ATOMS: atom_id res chain seq x y z
N MET A 1 5.15 22.89 1.35
CA MET A 1 4.76 22.04 1.51
C MET A 1 3.36 21.71 1.22
N ASP A 2 2.72 21.02 1.92
CA ASP A 2 1.56 20.38 1.40
C ASP A 2 0.34 21.23 1.43
N ASP A 3 -0.19 21.46 0.24
CA ASP A 3 -1.48 22.08 0.06
C ASP A 3 -2.57 21.11 0.55
N PRO A 4 -3.45 21.53 1.47
CA PRO A 4 -4.56 20.67 1.93
C PRO A 4 -5.43 20.15 0.80
N THR A 5 -5.59 20.93 -0.27
CA THR A 5 -6.36 20.50 -1.44
C THR A 5 -5.72 19.30 -2.11
N GLN A 6 -4.40 19.28 -2.22
CA GLN A 6 -3.68 18.15 -2.79
C GLN A 6 -3.85 16.90 -1.94
N GLY A 7 -3.85 17.03 -0.61
CA GLY A 7 -4.06 15.93 0.28
C GLY A 7 -5.45 15.32 0.11
N LYS A 8 -6.48 16.15 0.00
CA LYS A 8 -7.84 15.68 -0.23
C LYS A 8 -7.97 14.97 -1.56
N GLN A 9 -7.35 15.50 -2.60
CA GLN A 9 -7.37 14.86 -3.92
C GLN A 9 -6.67 13.50 -3.90
N ALA A 10 -5.55 13.41 -3.21
CA ALA A 10 -4.84 12.14 -3.08
C ALA A 10 -5.70 11.11 -2.36
N LEU A 11 -6.38 11.50 -1.27
CA LEU A 11 -7.28 10.61 -0.55
C LEU A 11 -8.42 10.15 -1.44
N GLN A 12 -9.05 11.06 -2.18
CA GLN A 12 -10.14 10.71 -3.08
C GLN A 12 -9.71 9.70 -4.13
N ARG A 13 -8.56 9.90 -4.74
CA ARG A 13 -8.06 8.97 -5.75
C ARG A 13 -7.80 7.60 -5.17
N LEU A 14 -7.24 7.53 -3.96
CA LEU A 14 -6.97 6.26 -3.32
C LEU A 14 -8.23 5.51 -2.95
N THR A 15 -9.27 6.22 -2.53
CA THR A 15 -10.51 5.58 -2.07
C THR A 15 -11.41 5.15 -3.21
N THR A 16 -11.15 5.61 -4.44
CA THR A 16 -11.97 5.27 -5.59
C THR A 16 -11.51 3.96 -6.20
N ALA A 17 -12.44 3.05 -6.48
CA ALA A 17 -12.13 1.79 -7.12
C ALA A 17 -11.56 2.00 -8.52
N LYS A 18 -10.63 1.16 -8.92
CA LYS A 18 -10.00 1.17 -10.24
C LYS A 18 -10.12 -0.20 -10.87
N LYS A 19 -9.84 -0.29 -12.17
CA LYS A 19 -9.81 -1.57 -12.87
C LYS A 19 -8.38 -1.97 -13.17
N ASP A 20 -8.08 -3.28 -13.05
CA ASP A 20 -6.77 -3.79 -13.43
C ASP A 20 -6.68 -4.01 -14.94
N ALA A 21 -5.55 -4.52 -15.41
CA ALA A 21 -5.32 -4.75 -16.82
C ALA A 21 -6.33 -5.73 -17.45
N ALA A 22 -6.89 -6.62 -16.64
CA ALA A 22 -7.89 -7.58 -17.08
C ALA A 22 -9.32 -7.04 -17.01
N GLY A 23 -9.50 -5.78 -16.59
CA GLY A 23 -10.81 -5.15 -16.47
C GLY A 23 -11.53 -5.47 -15.17
N ARG A 24 -10.88 -6.17 -14.22
CA ARG A 24 -11.49 -6.49 -12.94
C ARG A 24 -11.42 -5.28 -12.02
N SER A 25 -12.49 -5.08 -11.25
CA SER A 25 -12.55 -3.99 -10.28
C SER A 25 -11.58 -4.24 -9.12
N CYS A 26 -10.79 -3.24 -8.79
CA CYS A 26 -9.91 -3.25 -7.63
C CYS A 26 -10.40 -2.19 -6.66
N PRO A 27 -10.71 -2.57 -5.41
CA PRO A 27 -11.24 -1.59 -4.43
C PRO A 27 -10.24 -0.49 -4.14
N GLY A 28 -10.75 0.64 -3.72
CA GLY A 28 -9.92 1.75 -3.24
C GLY A 28 -9.21 1.40 -1.94
N PHE A 29 -8.25 2.23 -1.58
CA PHE A 29 -7.51 2.10 -0.32
C PHE A 29 -8.06 3.06 0.70
N ASN A 30 -8.03 2.64 1.96
CA ASN A 30 -8.37 3.51 3.07
C ASN A 30 -7.10 3.74 3.91
N PRO A 31 -6.38 4.85 3.67
CA PRO A 31 -5.12 5.09 4.38
C PRO A 31 -5.29 5.37 5.86
N LEU A 32 -6.53 5.60 6.32
CA LEU A 32 -6.82 5.73 7.75
C LEU A 32 -6.96 4.38 8.41
N ALA A 33 -7.25 3.33 7.65
CA ALA A 33 -7.33 1.97 8.18
C ALA A 33 -5.93 1.39 8.36
N GLN A 34 -5.73 0.67 9.44
CA GLN A 34 -4.42 0.15 9.76
C GLN A 34 -3.85 -0.83 8.74
N PRO A 35 -4.64 -1.75 8.15
CA PRO A 35 -4.08 -2.67 7.16
C PRO A 35 -3.45 -1.96 5.97
N ASP A 36 -4.14 -0.97 5.40
CA ASP A 36 -3.62 -0.25 4.24
C ASP A 36 -2.43 0.62 4.61
N ALA A 37 -2.48 1.26 5.78
CA ALA A 37 -1.36 2.07 6.26
C ALA A 37 -0.11 1.22 6.51
N THR A 38 -0.28 0.03 7.06
CA THR A 38 0.81 -0.91 7.29
C THR A 38 1.45 -1.34 5.97
N LEU A 39 0.62 -1.63 4.98
CA LEU A 39 1.10 -1.98 3.65
C LEU A 39 1.91 -0.84 3.04
N PHE A 40 1.40 0.37 3.05
CA PHE A 40 2.10 1.53 2.49
C PHE A 40 3.44 1.75 3.18
N LYS A 41 3.46 1.64 4.50
CA LYS A 41 4.70 1.82 5.27
C LYS A 41 5.76 0.80 4.86
N SER A 42 5.36 -0.46 4.66
CA SER A 42 6.31 -1.50 4.26
C SER A 42 6.89 -1.24 2.88
N LEU A 43 6.07 -0.74 1.94
CA LEU A 43 6.52 -0.45 0.59
C LEU A 43 7.44 0.75 0.53
N MET A 44 7.28 1.70 1.43
CA MET A 44 8.05 2.94 1.45
C MET A 44 9.39 2.81 2.19
N ALA A 45 9.74 1.61 2.66
CA ALA A 45 11.02 1.39 3.30
C ALA A 45 12.17 1.71 2.33
N GLY A 46 13.19 2.39 2.85
CA GLY A 46 14.27 2.93 2.02
C GLY A 46 14.99 1.89 1.16
N GLU A 47 15.15 0.68 1.67
CA GLU A 47 15.83 -0.38 0.93
C GLU A 47 15.12 -0.76 -0.37
N HIS A 48 13.81 -0.56 -0.44
CA HIS A 48 13.02 -0.88 -1.63
C HIS A 48 13.13 0.20 -2.70
N CYS A 49 13.61 1.36 -2.35
CA CYS A 49 13.77 2.46 -3.30
C CYS A 49 14.90 2.21 -4.29
N LEU A 50 15.91 1.46 -3.88
CA LEU A 50 17.09 1.21 -4.73
C LEU A 50 16.91 0.02 -5.67
N HIS A 51 16.39 -1.07 -5.15
CA HIS A 51 16.38 -2.34 -5.89
C HIS A 51 14.98 -2.87 -6.15
N GLY A 52 13.96 -2.16 -5.70
CA GLY A 52 12.60 -2.67 -5.75
C GLY A 52 12.35 -3.74 -4.71
N PHE A 53 11.27 -4.47 -4.87
CA PHE A 53 10.87 -5.49 -3.90
C PHE A 53 10.11 -6.61 -4.59
N THR A 54 10.15 -7.78 -3.98
CA THR A 54 9.38 -8.94 -4.42
C THR A 54 8.26 -9.19 -3.42
N ASN A 55 7.34 -10.06 -3.81
CA ASN A 55 6.31 -10.57 -2.89
C ASN A 55 6.97 -11.13 -1.62
N ARG A 56 8.05 -11.88 -1.79
CA ARG A 56 8.77 -12.48 -0.67
C ARG A 56 9.34 -11.43 0.29
N ASP A 57 9.91 -10.35 -0.26
CA ASP A 57 10.49 -9.28 0.55
C ASP A 57 9.43 -8.64 1.45
N ILE A 58 8.27 -8.33 0.88
CA ILE A 58 7.20 -7.68 1.64
C ILE A 58 6.55 -8.66 2.61
N ARG A 59 6.40 -9.95 2.22
CA ARG A 59 5.90 -10.95 3.15
C ARG A 59 6.75 -11.03 4.42
N ALA A 60 8.06 -11.01 4.26
CA ALA A 60 8.96 -11.09 5.40
C ALA A 60 8.74 -9.94 6.38
N ARG A 61 8.41 -8.76 5.86
CA ARG A 61 8.13 -7.60 6.71
C ARG A 61 6.78 -7.66 7.39
N LEU A 62 5.80 -8.30 6.76
CA LEU A 62 4.41 -8.25 7.21
C LEU A 62 3.96 -9.50 7.96
N THR A 63 4.80 -10.52 8.07
CA THR A 63 4.41 -11.80 8.67
C THR A 63 3.87 -11.64 10.09
N SER A 64 4.49 -10.78 10.88
CA SER A 64 4.07 -10.57 12.27
C SER A 64 2.97 -9.53 12.43
N THR A 65 2.56 -8.89 11.34
CA THR A 65 1.52 -7.87 11.40
C THR A 65 0.13 -8.49 11.27
N HIS A 66 -0.88 -7.71 11.66
CA HIS A 66 -2.27 -8.15 11.53
C HIS A 66 -2.67 -8.42 10.08
N LEU A 67 -1.96 -7.86 9.11
CA LEU A 67 -2.27 -8.06 7.70
C LEU A 67 -2.07 -9.51 7.25
N LEU A 68 -1.01 -10.16 7.71
CA LEU A 68 -0.70 -11.54 7.35
C LEU A 68 -0.77 -12.51 8.51
N ARG A 69 -1.23 -12.06 9.68
CA ARG A 69 -1.25 -12.91 10.88
C ARG A 69 -2.04 -14.20 10.67
N SER A 70 -3.17 -14.12 9.99
CA SER A 70 -4.00 -15.29 9.75
C SER A 70 -3.37 -16.28 8.76
N CYS A 71 -2.32 -15.86 8.06
CA CYS A 71 -1.62 -16.68 7.07
C CYS A 71 -0.20 -17.03 7.53
N ALA A 72 0.12 -16.83 8.82
CA ALA A 72 1.50 -16.97 9.30
C ALA A 72 2.06 -18.38 9.07
N ASP A 73 1.21 -19.40 9.17
CA ASP A 73 1.61 -20.80 9.03
C ASP A 73 1.46 -21.33 7.61
N ASP A 74 1.04 -20.49 6.68
CA ASP A 74 0.79 -20.93 5.30
C ASP A 74 1.39 -19.94 4.31
N PRO A 75 2.63 -20.18 3.86
CA PRO A 75 3.29 -19.26 2.93
C PRO A 75 2.55 -19.08 1.61
N LYS A 76 1.84 -20.12 1.13
CA LYS A 76 1.08 -20.01 -0.10
C LYS A 76 -0.09 -19.05 0.03
N LYS A 77 -0.80 -19.11 1.15
CA LYS A 77 -1.91 -18.20 1.42
C LYS A 77 -1.39 -16.77 1.58
N ALA A 78 -0.28 -16.59 2.30
CA ALA A 78 0.32 -15.29 2.48
C ALA A 78 0.75 -14.69 1.14
N SER A 79 1.39 -15.49 0.30
CA SER A 79 1.81 -15.05 -1.03
C SER A 79 0.63 -14.67 -1.90
N ALA A 80 -0.44 -15.45 -1.88
CA ALA A 80 -1.64 -15.17 -2.66
C ALA A 80 -2.33 -13.88 -2.18
N LYS A 81 -2.44 -13.71 -0.88
CA LYS A 81 -3.04 -12.50 -0.30
C LYS A 81 -2.24 -11.25 -0.70
N LEU A 82 -0.92 -11.32 -0.58
CA LEU A 82 -0.06 -10.22 -0.94
C LEU A 82 -0.05 -9.97 -2.45
N GLY A 83 -0.15 -11.02 -3.26
CA GLY A 83 -0.29 -10.90 -4.70
C GLY A 83 -1.53 -10.10 -5.08
N ARG A 84 -2.64 -10.31 -4.39
CA ARG A 84 -3.85 -9.53 -4.60
C ARG A 84 -3.64 -8.08 -4.20
N CYS A 85 -2.90 -7.83 -3.12
CA CYS A 85 -2.53 -6.47 -2.72
C CYS A 85 -1.70 -5.78 -3.80
N PHE A 86 -0.73 -6.49 -4.37
CA PHE A 86 0.11 -5.93 -5.43
C PHE A 86 -0.70 -5.61 -6.68
N ARG A 87 -1.65 -6.48 -7.06
CA ARG A 87 -2.53 -6.21 -8.19
C ARG A 87 -3.34 -4.95 -7.96
N ARG A 88 -3.86 -4.80 -6.75
CA ARG A 88 -4.62 -3.61 -6.34
C ARG A 88 -3.75 -2.35 -6.40
N LEU A 89 -2.54 -2.43 -5.85
CA LEU A 89 -1.59 -1.31 -5.89
C LEU A 89 -1.23 -0.93 -7.34
N HIS A 90 -1.02 -1.93 -8.18
CA HIS A 90 -0.70 -1.69 -9.58
C HIS A 90 -1.87 -1.04 -10.32
N ALA A 91 -3.09 -1.51 -10.08
CA ALA A 91 -4.28 -0.91 -10.68
C ALA A 91 -4.44 0.56 -10.32
N HIS A 92 -4.02 0.94 -9.11
CA HIS A 92 -4.06 2.32 -8.66
C HIS A 92 -2.84 3.14 -9.09
N GLY A 93 -1.90 2.52 -9.82
CA GLY A 93 -0.72 3.23 -10.32
C GLY A 93 0.35 3.50 -9.28
N LEU A 94 0.27 2.84 -8.12
CA LEU A 94 1.19 3.09 -7.02
C LEU A 94 2.50 2.33 -7.16
N ILE A 95 2.47 1.18 -7.84
CA ILE A 95 3.66 0.38 -8.10
C ILE A 95 3.69 -0.01 -9.58
N ALA A 96 4.88 -0.33 -10.07
CA ALA A 96 5.10 -0.80 -11.43
C ALA A 96 6.01 -2.01 -11.41
N LYS A 97 5.79 -2.93 -12.34
CA LYS A 97 6.64 -4.11 -12.47
C LYS A 97 7.94 -3.73 -13.15
N ILE A 98 9.05 -4.22 -12.61
CA ILE A 98 10.35 -4.07 -13.28
C ILE A 98 10.42 -5.15 -14.35
N PRO A 99 10.59 -4.77 -15.65
CA PRO A 99 10.54 -5.73 -16.74
C PRO A 99 11.51 -6.89 -16.59
N ARG A 100 11.08 -8.07 -16.97
CA ARG A 100 11.88 -9.31 -16.96
C ARG A 100 12.33 -9.75 -15.57
N THR A 101 11.65 -9.27 -14.51
CA THR A 101 11.94 -9.67 -13.14
C THR A 101 10.66 -9.97 -12.40
N ARG A 102 10.80 -10.51 -11.19
CA ARG A 102 9.68 -10.65 -10.26
C ARG A 102 9.61 -9.47 -9.30
N ARG A 103 10.38 -8.41 -9.58
CA ARG A 103 10.47 -7.25 -8.72
C ARG A 103 9.49 -6.17 -9.15
N TRP A 104 9.05 -5.43 -8.16
CA TRP A 104 8.20 -4.26 -8.32
C TRP A 104 8.93 -3.04 -7.79
N ARG A 105 8.51 -1.88 -8.22
CA ARG A 105 9.00 -0.62 -7.68
C ARG A 105 7.84 0.30 -7.37
N VAL A 106 8.03 1.19 -6.40
CA VAL A 106 7.06 2.25 -6.13
C VAL A 106 7.26 3.32 -7.22
N THR A 107 6.18 3.71 -7.87
CA THR A 107 6.24 4.77 -8.89
C THR A 107 6.42 6.13 -8.22
N ASN A 108 6.84 7.15 -8.99
CA ASN A 108 6.90 8.50 -8.46
C ASN A 108 5.52 8.96 -7.97
N TYR A 109 4.50 8.67 -8.74
CA TYR A 109 3.12 8.95 -8.32
C TYR A 109 2.79 8.20 -7.02
N GLY A 110 3.12 6.93 -6.93
CA GLY A 110 2.88 6.13 -5.73
C GLY A 110 3.58 6.68 -4.51
N ARG A 111 4.84 7.10 -4.68
CA ARG A 111 5.60 7.70 -3.58
C ARG A 111 4.94 8.97 -3.08
N ASN A 112 4.52 9.84 -3.99
CA ASN A 112 3.87 11.08 -3.61
C ASN A 112 2.54 10.82 -2.91
N VAL A 113 1.72 9.95 -3.47
CA VAL A 113 0.39 9.68 -2.93
C VAL A 113 0.48 8.98 -1.58
N MET A 114 1.26 7.90 -1.49
CA MET A 114 1.38 7.16 -0.24
C MET A 114 2.07 8.01 0.83
N GLY A 115 3.11 8.77 0.46
CA GLY A 115 3.77 9.66 1.38
C GLY A 115 2.85 10.74 1.92
N THR A 116 2.06 11.35 1.03
CA THR A 116 1.10 12.38 1.43
C THR A 116 0.04 11.81 2.37
N THR A 117 -0.51 10.64 2.05
CA THR A 117 -1.56 10.07 2.90
C THR A 117 -1.02 9.61 4.24
N MET A 118 0.21 9.09 4.28
CA MET A 118 0.86 8.74 5.54
C MET A 118 1.13 9.97 6.39
N TYR A 119 1.53 11.06 5.77
CA TYR A 119 1.71 12.33 6.46
C TYR A 119 0.40 12.83 7.05
N LEU A 120 -0.68 12.81 6.26
CA LEU A 120 -1.99 13.24 6.73
C LEU A 120 -2.47 12.38 7.90
N ARG A 121 -2.30 11.08 7.80
CA ARG A 121 -2.70 10.17 8.87
C ARG A 121 -1.96 10.48 10.17
N LYS A 122 -0.67 10.73 10.08
CA LYS A 122 0.17 10.99 11.25
C LYS A 122 -0.09 12.37 11.85
N HIS A 123 -0.28 13.39 11.03
CA HIS A 123 -0.28 14.79 11.49
C HIS A 123 -1.65 15.43 11.59
N HIS A 124 -2.63 14.92 10.81
CA HIS A 124 -3.96 15.54 10.76
C HIS A 124 -5.07 14.66 11.33
N PHE A 125 -4.84 13.36 11.47
CA PHE A 125 -5.87 12.44 11.93
C PHE A 125 -5.44 11.55 13.10
N PRO A 126 -4.52 12.00 13.97
CA PRO A 126 -4.07 11.12 15.06
C PRO A 126 -5.19 10.77 16.03
N ASN A 127 -6.09 11.71 16.31
CA ASN A 127 -7.20 11.49 17.23
C ASN A 127 -8.22 10.52 16.67
N VAL A 128 -8.51 10.63 15.38
CA VAL A 128 -9.41 9.70 14.70
C VAL A 128 -8.84 8.28 14.75
N TYR A 129 -7.54 8.16 14.50
CA TYR A 129 -6.87 6.89 14.55
C TYR A 129 -6.88 6.31 15.95
N SER A 130 -6.58 7.13 16.95
CA SER A 130 -6.60 6.71 18.34
C SER A 130 -7.98 6.23 18.77
N GLY A 131 -9.02 6.92 18.31
CA GLY A 131 -10.40 6.53 18.59
C GLY A 131 -10.75 5.17 18.02
N VAL A 132 -10.23 4.85 16.85
CA VAL A 132 -10.47 3.56 16.22
C VAL A 132 -9.77 2.43 16.97
N VAL A 133 -8.61 2.70 17.53
CA VAL A 133 -7.83 1.70 18.25
C VAL A 133 -8.45 1.35 19.60
N ARG A 134 -9.14 2.29 20.20
CA ARG A 134 -9.83 2.05 21.45
C ARG A 134 -10.98 1.06 21.27
#